data_1d65b0f6d7f7d2833d21c0a6b5f64630
#
_entry.id   1d65b0f6d7f7d2833d21c0a6b5f64630
#
_cell.length_a   1.000
_cell.length_b   1.000
_cell.length_c   1.000
_cell.angle_alpha   90.00
_cell.angle_beta   90.00
_cell.angle_gamma   90.00
#
_symmetry.space_group_name_H-M   'P 1'
#
loop_
_entity.id
_entity.type
_entity.pdbx_description
1 polymer ?
#
loop_
_entity_poly.entity_id
_entity_poly.type
_entity_poly.pdbx_seq_one_letter_code
_entity_poly.pdbx_strand_id
1 'polypeptide(L)'
;ENGNMESKYFLKNDQYEGAFEKYNVFGDLVMLENYKEGVLHGDVKKWYDSGALFIEGSYKEGMFDGKWIIYYEDGSVGSMATYKDGAGVQIGYSHDGLMLAKIHYRDNVKHGEEIRYDRKGEVAEILKKNKERMIRP
;
A
#
# COMPACT_ATOMS: atom_id res chain seq x y z
N GLU A 1 -15.81 11.87 -19.46
CA GLU A 1 -15.74 12.66 -20.32
C GLU A 1 -15.34 14.04 -19.93
N ASN A 2 -15.49 14.66 -19.05
CA ASN A 2 -15.03 16.00 -18.75
C ASN A 2 -13.83 15.96 -17.82
N GLY A 3 -13.02 14.91 -17.83
CA GLY A 3 -11.83 14.81 -17.02
C GLY A 3 -12.01 14.19 -15.67
N ASN A 4 -13.21 13.78 -15.34
CA ASN A 4 -13.47 13.16 -14.05
C ASN A 4 -13.18 11.68 -14.07
N MET A 5 -12.67 11.16 -12.96
CA MET A 5 -12.52 9.73 -12.75
C MET A 5 -13.89 9.10 -12.55
N GLU A 6 -14.03 7.88 -13.02
CA GLU A 6 -15.23 7.10 -12.79
C GLU A 6 -14.96 5.98 -11.82
N SER A 7 -15.98 5.61 -11.06
CA SER A 7 -15.90 4.51 -10.11
C SER A 7 -17.01 3.52 -10.40
N LYS A 8 -16.70 2.24 -10.20
CA LYS A 8 -17.67 1.17 -10.35
C LYS A 8 -17.58 0.28 -9.12
N TYR A 9 -18.70 0.06 -8.47
CA TYR A 9 -18.72 -0.72 -7.24
C TYR A 9 -20.08 -1.37 -7.06
N PHE A 10 -20.16 -2.25 -6.09
CA PHE A 10 -21.39 -2.97 -5.77
C PHE A 10 -21.75 -2.75 -4.31
N LEU A 11 -23.04 -2.69 -4.03
CA LEU A 11 -23.53 -2.53 -2.68
C LEU A 11 -24.39 -3.74 -2.31
N LYS A 12 -24.28 -4.14 -1.05
CA LYS A 12 -25.14 -5.15 -0.45
C LYS A 12 -25.45 -4.68 0.95
N ASN A 13 -26.75 -4.53 1.26
CA ASN A 13 -27.18 -3.99 2.55
C ASN A 13 -26.52 -2.66 2.86
N ASP A 14 -26.41 -1.79 1.82
CA ASP A 14 -25.84 -0.45 1.91
C ASP A 14 -24.35 -0.43 2.26
N GLN A 15 -23.66 -1.55 2.06
CA GLN A 15 -22.23 -1.64 2.28
C GLN A 15 -21.55 -2.09 0.99
N TYR A 16 -20.30 -1.65 0.79
CA TYR A 16 -19.54 -2.13 -0.35
C TYR A 16 -19.36 -3.64 -0.26
N GLU A 17 -19.47 -4.28 -1.41
CA GLU A 17 -19.32 -5.73 -1.49
C GLU A 17 -18.68 -6.07 -2.83
N GLY A 18 -17.55 -6.82 -2.80
CA GLY A 18 -16.86 -7.21 -4.01
C GLY A 18 -15.96 -6.12 -4.54
N ALA A 19 -15.75 -6.11 -5.84
CA ALA A 19 -14.76 -5.24 -6.48
C ALA A 19 -15.20 -3.78 -6.47
N PHE A 20 -14.27 -2.91 -6.14
CA PHE A 20 -14.40 -1.46 -6.26
C PHE A 20 -13.32 -1.02 -7.24
N GLU A 21 -13.74 -0.44 -8.36
CA GLU A 21 -12.83 -0.08 -9.44
C GLU A 21 -12.88 1.41 -9.68
N LYS A 22 -11.71 2.02 -9.90
CA LYS A 22 -11.64 3.42 -10.34
C LYS A 22 -10.91 3.50 -11.66
N TYR A 23 -11.40 4.38 -12.53
CA TYR A 23 -10.88 4.57 -13.87
C TYR A 23 -10.45 6.02 -14.04
N ASN A 24 -9.39 6.23 -14.83
CA ASN A 24 -8.96 7.60 -15.13
C ASN A 24 -9.82 8.17 -16.28
N VAL A 25 -9.49 9.40 -16.69
CA VAL A 25 -10.28 10.10 -17.70
C VAL A 25 -10.23 9.42 -19.07
N PHE A 26 -9.25 8.55 -19.29
CA PHE A 26 -9.13 7.83 -20.55
C PHE A 26 -9.83 6.48 -20.52
N GLY A 27 -10.46 6.13 -19.38
CA GLY A 27 -11.15 4.85 -19.27
C GLY A 27 -10.28 3.71 -18.80
N ASP A 28 -9.06 3.97 -18.41
CA ASP A 28 -8.14 2.93 -17.93
C ASP A 28 -8.34 2.67 -16.45
N LEU A 29 -8.31 1.40 -16.07
CA LEU A 29 -8.41 1.02 -14.66
C LEU A 29 -7.15 1.46 -13.92
N VAL A 30 -7.30 2.25 -12.85
CA VAL A 30 -6.17 2.74 -12.08
C VAL A 30 -6.20 2.29 -10.64
N MET A 31 -7.31 1.72 -10.16
CA MET A 31 -7.38 1.19 -8.81
C MET A 31 -8.40 0.08 -8.75
N LEU A 32 -8.01 -1.00 -8.07
CA LEU A 32 -8.90 -2.13 -7.78
C LEU A 32 -8.77 -2.44 -6.29
N GLU A 33 -9.89 -2.43 -5.60
CA GLU A 33 -9.97 -2.88 -4.21
C GLU A 33 -11.11 -3.85 -4.10
N ASN A 34 -11.06 -4.70 -3.08
CA ASN A 34 -12.13 -5.64 -2.82
C ASN A 34 -12.66 -5.45 -1.41
N TYR A 35 -13.97 -5.57 -1.27
CA TYR A 35 -14.67 -5.36 -0.01
C TYR A 35 -15.52 -6.55 0.34
N LYS A 36 -15.67 -6.78 1.62
CA LYS A 36 -16.60 -7.76 2.17
C LYS A 36 -17.32 -7.09 3.33
N GLU A 37 -18.65 -6.95 3.19
CA GLU A 37 -19.48 -6.34 4.22
C GLU A 37 -18.94 -4.98 4.66
N GLY A 38 -18.54 -4.15 3.68
CA GLY A 38 -18.09 -2.81 3.93
C GLY A 38 -16.64 -2.66 4.34
N VAL A 39 -15.90 -3.77 4.47
CA VAL A 39 -14.53 -3.77 4.97
C VAL A 39 -13.60 -4.25 3.86
N LEU A 40 -12.45 -3.62 3.70
CA LEU A 40 -11.45 -4.06 2.73
C LEU A 40 -11.05 -5.49 3.02
N HIS A 41 -11.14 -6.35 2.00
CA HIS A 41 -10.86 -7.77 2.14
C HIS A 41 -10.58 -8.36 0.77
N GLY A 42 -9.36 -8.86 0.56
CA GLY A 42 -8.95 -9.40 -0.72
C GLY A 42 -7.93 -8.52 -1.41
N ASP A 43 -7.73 -8.76 -2.69
CA ASP A 43 -6.65 -8.15 -3.45
C ASP A 43 -6.85 -6.66 -3.67
N VAL A 44 -5.73 -5.94 -3.70
CA VAL A 44 -5.65 -4.52 -4.01
C VAL A 44 -4.60 -4.34 -5.09
N LYS A 45 -4.93 -3.55 -6.10
CA LYS A 45 -3.97 -3.15 -7.12
C LYS A 45 -4.19 -1.69 -7.49
N LYS A 46 -3.10 -0.99 -7.73
CA LYS A 46 -3.15 0.38 -8.24
C LYS A 46 -2.14 0.52 -9.37
N TRP A 47 -2.46 1.37 -10.31
CA TRP A 47 -1.62 1.58 -11.48
C TRP A 47 -1.31 3.06 -11.63
N TYR A 48 -0.13 3.35 -12.17
CA TYR A 48 0.20 4.68 -12.65
C TYR A 48 -0.63 4.99 -13.90
N ASP A 49 -0.76 6.27 -14.22
CA ASP A 49 -1.48 6.65 -15.44
C ASP A 49 -0.82 6.08 -16.70
N SER A 50 0.45 5.76 -16.64
CA SER A 50 1.17 5.13 -17.74
C SER A 50 0.72 3.69 -17.99
N GLY A 51 -0.02 3.10 -17.07
CA GLY A 51 -0.41 1.69 -17.14
C GLY A 51 0.50 0.77 -16.37
N ALA A 52 1.64 1.26 -15.89
CA ALA A 52 2.53 0.44 -15.11
C ALA A 52 1.93 0.16 -13.74
N LEU A 53 2.17 -1.02 -13.22
CA LEU A 53 1.66 -1.41 -11.91
C LEU A 53 2.38 -0.59 -10.83
N PHE A 54 1.61 -0.02 -9.92
CA PHE A 54 2.13 0.81 -8.84
C PHE A 54 2.16 0.04 -7.52
N ILE A 55 1.03 -0.54 -7.12
CA ILE A 55 0.91 -1.24 -5.83
C ILE A 55 0.16 -2.53 -6.05
N GLU A 56 0.61 -3.60 -5.41
CA GLU A 56 -0.19 -4.82 -5.28
C GLU A 56 -0.05 -5.35 -3.88
N GLY A 57 -1.17 -5.82 -3.33
CA GLY A 57 -1.23 -6.35 -2.00
C GLY A 57 -2.58 -6.95 -1.72
N SER A 58 -2.86 -7.21 -0.46
CA SER A 58 -4.16 -7.70 -0.07
C SER A 58 -4.48 -7.28 1.36
N TYR A 59 -5.78 -7.28 1.65
CA TYR A 59 -6.29 -7.04 2.99
C TYR A 59 -7.03 -8.27 3.48
N LYS A 60 -7.05 -8.45 4.78
CA LYS A 60 -7.87 -9.43 5.45
C LYS A 60 -8.60 -8.72 6.56
N GLU A 61 -9.92 -8.57 6.42
CA GLU A 61 -10.75 -7.91 7.42
C GLU A 61 -10.20 -6.54 7.79
N GLY A 62 -9.81 -5.78 6.78
CA GLY A 62 -9.33 -4.41 6.94
C GLY A 62 -7.86 -4.26 7.28
N MET A 63 -7.15 -5.36 7.54
CA MET A 63 -5.75 -5.31 7.92
C MET A 63 -4.87 -5.75 6.77
N PHE A 64 -3.69 -5.13 6.65
CA PHE A 64 -2.70 -5.58 5.67
C PHE A 64 -2.40 -7.06 5.89
N ASP A 65 -2.40 -7.83 4.81
CA ASP A 65 -2.18 -9.27 4.89
C ASP A 65 -1.40 -9.73 3.67
N GLY A 66 -0.44 -10.63 3.89
CA GLY A 66 0.33 -11.19 2.80
C GLY A 66 1.38 -10.24 2.27
N LYS A 67 1.73 -10.48 1.01
CA LYS A 67 2.83 -9.76 0.39
C LYS A 67 2.34 -8.48 -0.26
N TRP A 68 3.01 -7.37 0.05
CA TRP A 68 2.74 -6.06 -0.52
C TRP A 68 3.97 -5.58 -1.26
N ILE A 69 3.79 -5.11 -2.48
CA ILE A 69 4.88 -4.58 -3.28
C ILE A 69 4.45 -3.24 -3.86
N ILE A 70 5.34 -2.25 -3.74
CA ILE A 70 5.17 -0.96 -4.37
C ILE A 70 6.29 -0.83 -5.40
N TYR A 71 5.90 -0.47 -6.62
CA TYR A 71 6.83 -0.37 -7.75
C TYR A 71 7.07 1.08 -8.11
N TYR A 72 8.27 1.38 -8.55
CA TYR A 72 8.51 2.61 -9.29
C TYR A 72 7.87 2.48 -10.67
N GLU A 73 7.71 3.60 -11.33
CA GLU A 73 7.03 3.60 -12.63
C GLU A 73 7.81 2.83 -13.68
N ASP A 74 9.11 2.67 -13.51
CA ASP A 74 9.95 1.89 -14.44
C ASP A 74 9.85 0.38 -14.19
N GLY A 75 9.05 -0.04 -13.21
CA GLY A 75 8.85 -1.45 -12.89
C GLY A 75 9.77 -2.00 -11.84
N SER A 76 10.78 -1.25 -11.41
CA SER A 76 11.65 -1.72 -10.34
C SER A 76 10.91 -1.64 -9.00
N VAL A 77 11.33 -2.48 -8.05
CA VAL A 77 10.65 -2.54 -6.75
C VAL A 77 11.07 -1.36 -5.89
N GLY A 78 10.09 -0.57 -5.46
CA GLY A 78 10.34 0.54 -4.54
C GLY A 78 10.23 0.13 -3.09
N SER A 79 9.32 -0.80 -2.77
CA SER A 79 9.26 -1.36 -1.43
C SER A 79 8.56 -2.71 -1.46
N MET A 80 8.82 -3.49 -0.41
CA MET A 80 8.27 -4.83 -0.28
C MET A 80 8.07 -5.13 1.19
N ALA A 81 6.96 -5.80 1.51
CA ALA A 81 6.67 -6.20 2.88
C ALA A 81 5.83 -7.48 2.86
N THR A 82 5.90 -8.23 3.94
CA THR A 82 4.97 -9.32 4.19
C THR A 82 4.30 -9.01 5.51
N TYR A 83 2.97 -8.97 5.50
CA TYR A 83 2.20 -8.61 6.68
C TYR A 83 1.33 -9.76 7.15
N LYS A 84 1.06 -9.77 8.44
CA LYS A 84 0.05 -10.63 9.03
C LYS A 84 -0.72 -9.79 10.03
N ASP A 85 -2.03 -9.69 9.81
CA ASP A 85 -2.94 -8.94 10.69
C ASP A 85 -2.44 -7.51 10.94
N GLY A 86 -1.95 -6.87 9.89
CA GLY A 86 -1.52 -5.48 9.96
C GLY A 86 -0.13 -5.27 10.50
N ALA A 87 0.61 -6.33 10.78
CA ALA A 87 1.96 -6.23 11.35
C ALA A 87 2.99 -6.79 10.37
N GLY A 88 4.13 -6.14 10.27
CA GLY A 88 5.20 -6.59 9.39
C GLY A 88 6.27 -5.55 9.25
N VAL A 89 7.24 -5.84 8.39
CA VAL A 89 8.36 -4.93 8.13
C VAL A 89 8.37 -4.60 6.64
N GLN A 90 8.33 -3.31 6.34
CA GLN A 90 8.43 -2.83 4.98
C GLN A 90 9.87 -2.43 4.71
N ILE A 91 10.41 -2.90 3.59
CA ILE A 91 11.78 -2.54 3.18
C ILE A 91 11.67 -1.67 1.95
N GLY A 92 12.29 -0.49 1.99
CA GLY A 92 12.32 0.42 0.87
C GLY A 92 13.62 0.30 0.11
N TYR A 93 13.54 0.42 -1.22
CA TYR A 93 14.67 0.25 -2.12
C TYR A 93 14.81 1.46 -3.03
N SER A 94 16.04 1.74 -3.42
CA SER A 94 16.31 2.71 -4.48
C SER A 94 16.05 2.08 -5.84
N HIS A 95 16.10 2.90 -6.91
CA HIS A 95 15.92 2.38 -8.27
C HIS A 95 16.97 1.33 -8.63
N ASP A 96 18.17 1.44 -8.09
CA ASP A 96 19.22 0.48 -8.37
C ASP A 96 19.28 -0.67 -7.34
N GLY A 97 18.25 -0.82 -6.53
CA GLY A 97 18.09 -1.98 -5.68
C GLY A 97 18.77 -1.92 -4.33
N LEU A 98 19.29 -0.76 -3.94
CA LEU A 98 19.88 -0.61 -2.62
C LEU A 98 18.79 -0.45 -1.56
N MET A 99 18.98 -1.11 -0.42
CA MET A 99 18.04 -0.97 0.69
C MET A 99 18.20 0.42 1.31
N LEU A 100 17.12 1.17 1.33
CA LEU A 100 17.10 2.53 1.87
C LEU A 100 16.53 2.61 3.27
N ALA A 101 15.60 1.70 3.61
CA ALA A 101 14.88 1.82 4.88
C ALA A 101 14.25 0.52 5.29
N LYS A 102 14.10 0.35 6.60
CA LYS A 102 13.24 -0.67 7.19
C LYS A 102 12.23 0.03 8.08
N ILE A 103 10.95 -0.24 7.86
CA ILE A 103 9.87 0.41 8.56
C ILE A 103 8.98 -0.66 9.16
N HIS A 104 8.76 -0.58 10.46
CA HIS A 104 7.92 -1.54 11.15
C HIS A 104 6.48 -1.03 11.21
N TYR A 105 5.53 -1.95 11.00
CA TYR A 105 4.10 -1.67 11.05
C TYR A 105 3.42 -2.57 12.07
N ARG A 106 2.37 -2.02 12.68
CA ARG A 106 1.53 -2.75 13.62
C ARG A 106 0.14 -2.15 13.52
N ASP A 107 -0.87 -2.99 13.35
CA ASP A 107 -2.25 -2.53 13.16
C ASP A 107 -2.37 -1.51 12.04
N ASN A 108 -1.67 -1.78 10.92
CA ASN A 108 -1.68 -0.94 9.72
C ASN A 108 -1.00 0.41 9.85
N VAL A 109 -0.32 0.68 10.96
CA VAL A 109 0.36 1.97 11.15
C VAL A 109 1.82 1.75 11.52
N LYS A 110 2.64 2.75 11.23
CA LYS A 110 4.05 2.69 11.60
C LYS A 110 4.19 2.58 13.11
N HIS A 111 5.07 1.70 13.54
CA HIS A 111 5.26 1.41 14.95
C HIS A 111 6.70 0.99 15.19
N GLY A 112 7.32 1.51 16.27
CA GLY A 112 8.68 1.15 16.59
C GLY A 112 9.67 1.93 15.76
N GLU A 113 10.76 1.27 15.42
CA GLU A 113 11.87 1.94 14.74
C GLU A 113 11.67 1.97 13.25
N GLU A 114 12.01 3.10 12.66
CA GLU A 114 12.20 3.24 11.23
C GLU A 114 13.69 3.52 11.03
N ILE A 115 14.37 2.61 10.32
CA ILE A 115 15.82 2.68 10.15
C ILE A 115 16.11 3.09 8.72
N ARG A 116 16.92 4.12 8.55
CA ARG A 116 17.31 4.58 7.22
C ARG A 116 18.79 4.34 7.03
N TYR A 117 19.16 3.97 5.82
CA TYR A 117 20.50 3.57 5.46
C TYR A 117 21.08 4.50 4.42
N ASP A 118 22.41 4.67 4.45
CA ASP A 118 23.10 5.41 3.41
C ASP A 118 23.46 4.44 2.26
N ARG A 119 24.12 4.97 1.25
CA ARG A 119 24.43 4.16 0.07
C ARG A 119 25.49 3.09 0.32
N LYS A 120 26.16 3.16 1.45
CA LYS A 120 27.12 2.12 1.85
C LYS A 120 26.45 1.02 2.65
N GLY A 121 25.15 1.16 2.94
CA GLY A 121 24.43 0.19 3.72
C GLY A 121 24.56 0.39 5.22
N GLU A 122 25.12 1.53 5.63
CA GLU A 122 25.28 1.86 7.04
C GLU A 122 24.07 2.64 7.53
N VAL A 123 23.77 2.49 8.83
CA VAL A 123 22.65 3.19 9.41
C VAL A 123 22.94 4.68 9.42
N ALA A 124 22.08 5.45 8.73
CA ALA A 124 22.19 6.90 8.66
C ALA A 124 21.31 7.57 9.70
N GLU A 125 20.15 6.97 10.01
CA GLU A 125 19.17 7.62 10.87
C GLU A 125 18.25 6.57 11.46
N ILE A 126 17.87 6.74 12.71
CA ILE A 126 16.87 5.90 13.35
C ILE A 126 15.79 6.80 13.91
N LEU A 127 14.55 6.58 13.45
CA LEU A 127 13.38 7.28 13.94
C LEU A 127 12.54 6.28 14.74
N LYS A 128 11.92 6.74 15.80
CA LYS A 128 11.11 5.85 16.61
C LYS A 128 9.70 6.39 16.68
N LYS A 129 8.75 5.54 16.27
CA LYS A 129 7.35 5.90 16.25
C LYS A 129 6.59 5.02 17.24
N ASN A 130 5.65 5.63 17.92
CA ASN A 130 4.80 4.93 18.86
C ASN A 130 3.37 5.06 18.36
N LYS A 131 2.69 3.93 18.21
CA LYS A 131 1.33 3.92 17.70
C LYS A 131 0.42 4.83 18.52
N GLU A 132 0.56 4.85 19.83
CA GLU A 132 -0.29 5.66 20.67
C GLU A 132 -0.08 7.15 20.44
N ARG A 133 1.15 7.55 20.14
CA ARG A 133 1.43 8.95 19.86
C ARG A 133 0.80 9.42 18.58
N MET A 134 0.65 8.53 17.63
CA MET A 134 0.09 8.89 16.33
C MET A 134 -1.41 9.14 16.40
N ILE A 135 -2.07 8.68 17.43
CA ILE A 135 -3.50 8.84 17.63
C ILE A 135 -3.82 10.13 18.37
N ARG A 136 -2.90 10.63 19.12
CA ARG A 136 -3.13 11.81 19.93
C ARG A 136 -3.05 13.07 19.12
N PRO A 137 -3.90 14.04 19.40
CA PRO A 137 -3.85 15.32 18.72
C PRO A 137 -2.61 16.11 19.11
#